data_de6101dfbf7dc3f98c7721a13c707a08
#
_entry.id   de6101dfbf7dc3f98c7721a13c707a08
#
_cell.length_a   1.000
_cell.length_b   1.000
_cell.length_c   1.000
_cell.angle_alpha   90.00
_cell.angle_beta   90.00
_cell.angle_gamma   90.00
#
_symmetry.space_group_name_H-M   'P 1'
#
loop_
_entity.id
_entity.type
_entity.pdbx_description
1 polymer ?
#
loop_
_entity_poly.entity_id
_entity_poly.type
_entity_poly.pdbx_seq_one_letter_code
_entity_poly.pdbx_strand_id
1 'polypeptide(L)'
;MKLLTTLFVLSAGTALASEDIADQYPQSELYSKPVEVIPHVFSAIGATAPPTYENSGHNNNLSFIVTDEGVVVINAGASSRLAAALHEEINQVTDKPVVLVINENGQGHAMLGNGYWRDQGVDVLAHVDAVAETRENGDFIIQGMERYNRDKA
;
A
#
# COMPACT_ATOMS: atom_id res chain seq x y z
N MET A 1 42.57 45.98 -22.95
CA MET A 1 41.26 45.28 -23.07
C MET A 1 41.42 43.90 -22.41
N LYS A 2 40.93 43.74 -21.16
CA LYS A 2 41.05 42.47 -20.43
C LYS A 2 39.72 41.71 -20.60
N LEU A 3 39.78 40.54 -21.25
CA LEU A 3 38.65 39.64 -21.41
C LEU A 3 38.41 38.92 -20.08
N LEU A 4 37.26 39.15 -19.48
CA LEU A 4 36.81 38.44 -18.27
C LEU A 4 36.05 37.20 -18.74
N THR A 5 36.65 36.01 -18.58
CA THR A 5 36.01 34.75 -18.86
C THR A 5 35.20 34.30 -17.62
N THR A 6 33.90 34.42 -17.67
CA THR A 6 33.01 33.95 -16.60
C THR A 6 32.85 32.44 -16.74
N LEU A 7 33.38 31.71 -15.78
CA LEU A 7 33.20 30.25 -15.68
C LEU A 7 31.84 29.96 -15.04
N PHE A 8 30.90 29.45 -15.83
CA PHE A 8 29.61 28.89 -15.30
C PHE A 8 29.87 27.48 -14.75
N VAL A 9 29.86 27.35 -13.44
CA VAL A 9 29.84 26.03 -12.79
C VAL A 9 28.41 25.54 -12.77
N LEU A 10 28.09 24.60 -13.66
CA LEU A 10 26.84 23.84 -13.60
C LEU A 10 26.97 22.86 -12.42
N SER A 11 26.32 23.15 -11.29
CA SER A 11 26.16 22.18 -10.24
C SER A 11 25.09 21.19 -10.71
N ALA A 12 25.48 20.00 -11.16
CA ALA A 12 24.58 18.87 -11.31
C ALA A 12 24.11 18.49 -9.91
N GLY A 13 22.88 18.89 -9.57
CA GLY A 13 22.19 18.37 -8.41
C GLY A 13 22.02 16.87 -8.61
N THR A 14 22.76 16.06 -7.87
CA THR A 14 22.43 14.64 -7.72
C THR A 14 21.08 14.57 -7.03
N ALA A 15 20.04 14.17 -7.78
CA ALA A 15 18.81 13.73 -7.16
C ALA A 15 19.21 12.55 -6.26
N LEU A 16 19.15 12.75 -4.95
CA LEU A 16 19.28 11.67 -3.99
C LEU A 16 18.06 10.77 -4.24
N ALA A 17 18.29 9.56 -4.76
CA ALA A 17 17.28 8.53 -4.73
C ALA A 17 16.85 8.39 -3.27
N SER A 18 15.55 8.44 -3.00
CA SER A 18 15.04 8.28 -1.64
C SER A 18 15.47 6.89 -1.13
N GLU A 19 15.96 6.81 0.10
CA GLU A 19 16.35 5.55 0.74
C GLU A 19 15.14 4.62 0.96
N ASP A 20 13.92 5.11 0.72
CA ASP A 20 12.63 4.40 0.84
C ASP A 20 12.33 3.40 -0.29
N ILE A 21 13.25 3.17 -1.21
CA ILE A 21 13.06 2.22 -2.32
C ILE A 21 13.46 0.79 -1.91
N ALA A 22 14.28 0.62 -0.88
CA ALA A 22 14.67 -0.68 -0.38
C ALA A 22 13.52 -1.33 0.42
N ASP A 23 13.18 -2.57 0.08
CA ASP A 23 12.23 -3.37 0.84
C ASP A 23 12.70 -3.51 2.30
N GLN A 24 11.85 -3.04 3.23
CA GLN A 24 12.14 -3.04 4.67
C GLN A 24 11.68 -4.34 5.37
N TYR A 25 10.94 -5.20 4.65
CA TYR A 25 10.42 -6.46 5.20
C TYR A 25 10.47 -7.61 4.19
N PRO A 26 11.68 -8.02 3.72
CA PRO A 26 11.87 -8.92 2.58
C PRO A 26 11.33 -10.35 2.78
N GLN A 27 10.90 -10.72 3.96
CA GLN A 27 10.25 -12.00 4.25
C GLN A 27 8.73 -11.98 4.10
N SER A 28 8.14 -10.85 3.68
CA SER A 28 6.71 -10.66 3.46
C SER A 28 6.48 -9.92 2.13
N GLU A 29 5.24 -9.93 1.64
CA GLU A 29 4.82 -9.03 0.55
C GLU A 29 4.59 -7.59 1.05
N LEU A 30 4.52 -7.38 2.36
CA LEU A 30 4.47 -6.04 2.94
C LEU A 30 5.84 -5.35 2.82
N TYR A 31 5.85 -4.09 2.41
CA TYR A 31 7.07 -3.28 2.37
C TYR A 31 7.65 -3.02 3.78
N SER A 32 6.80 -2.91 4.78
CA SER A 32 7.21 -2.78 6.18
C SER A 32 6.32 -3.61 7.10
N LYS A 33 6.88 -4.05 8.23
CA LYS A 33 6.12 -4.76 9.25
C LYS A 33 5.14 -3.81 9.96
N PRO A 34 3.87 -4.22 10.22
CA PRO A 34 2.96 -3.43 11.02
C PRO A 34 3.52 -3.16 12.42
N VAL A 35 3.41 -1.92 12.87
CA VAL A 35 3.77 -1.49 14.22
C VAL A 35 2.57 -0.87 14.93
N GLU A 36 2.46 -1.05 16.23
CA GLU A 36 1.43 -0.39 17.02
C GLU A 36 1.77 1.10 17.13
N VAL A 37 0.93 1.95 16.54
CA VAL A 37 1.13 3.40 16.49
C VAL A 37 0.43 4.13 17.63
N ILE A 38 -0.71 3.61 18.08
CA ILE A 38 -1.39 3.93 19.35
C ILE A 38 -2.06 2.64 19.84
N PRO A 39 -2.50 2.52 21.11
CA PRO A 39 -3.09 1.30 21.64
C PRO A 39 -4.17 0.72 20.71
N HIS A 40 -4.00 -0.54 20.34
CA HIS A 40 -4.88 -1.32 19.45
C HIS A 40 -4.93 -0.88 17.99
N VAL A 41 -4.15 0.10 17.55
CA VAL A 41 -4.06 0.55 16.15
C VAL A 41 -2.67 0.26 15.61
N PHE A 42 -2.62 -0.54 14.56
CA PHE A 42 -1.39 -0.97 13.90
C PHE A 42 -1.33 -0.42 12.47
N SER A 43 -0.13 -0.10 12.02
CA SER A 43 0.08 0.38 10.64
C SER A 43 1.36 -0.18 10.04
N ALA A 44 1.25 -0.77 8.86
CA ALA A 44 2.35 -1.05 7.97
C ALA A 44 2.52 0.14 7.03
N ILE A 45 3.63 0.85 7.17
CA ILE A 45 3.89 2.06 6.40
C ILE A 45 4.36 1.67 4.99
N GLY A 46 3.66 2.14 3.97
CA GLY A 46 4.00 1.87 2.59
C GLY A 46 5.22 2.67 2.11
N ALA A 47 5.82 2.24 1.00
CA ALA A 47 6.92 2.94 0.37
C ALA A 47 6.48 4.32 -0.13
N THR A 48 7.33 5.35 0.05
CA THR A 48 7.13 6.69 -0.54
C THR A 48 7.57 6.72 -2.01
N ALA A 49 7.18 5.69 -2.76
CA ALA A 49 7.56 5.45 -4.16
C ALA A 49 6.33 5.00 -4.97
N PRO A 50 6.35 5.10 -6.30
CA PRO A 50 5.33 4.45 -7.13
C PRO A 50 5.28 2.95 -6.90
N PRO A 51 4.17 2.27 -7.29
CA PRO A 51 4.11 0.82 -7.25
C PRO A 51 5.24 0.20 -8.07
N THR A 52 5.99 -0.73 -7.49
CA THR A 52 7.05 -1.50 -8.14
C THR A 52 6.95 -2.97 -7.74
N TYR A 53 7.70 -3.83 -8.44
CA TYR A 53 7.80 -5.24 -8.08
C TYR A 53 8.41 -5.43 -6.68
N GLU A 54 9.41 -4.60 -6.32
CA GLU A 54 10.15 -4.68 -5.06
C GLU A 54 9.28 -4.30 -3.87
N ASN A 55 8.40 -3.29 -4.00
CA ASN A 55 7.48 -2.91 -2.93
C ASN A 55 6.11 -3.62 -3.00
N SER A 56 5.93 -4.58 -3.92
CA SER A 56 4.67 -5.33 -4.12
C SER A 56 3.43 -4.42 -4.27
N GLY A 57 3.62 -3.19 -4.76
CA GLY A 57 2.57 -2.17 -4.82
C GLY A 57 2.18 -1.58 -3.46
N HIS A 58 2.88 -1.91 -2.38
CA HIS A 58 2.62 -1.38 -1.05
C HIS A 58 3.19 0.03 -0.92
N ASN A 59 2.47 1.00 -1.43
CA ASN A 59 2.82 2.42 -1.46
C ASN A 59 1.77 3.34 -0.80
N ASN A 60 0.90 2.76 0.02
CA ASN A 60 0.02 3.46 0.96
C ASN A 60 0.13 2.79 2.34
N ASN A 61 -0.42 3.41 3.37
CA ASN A 61 -0.43 2.78 4.67
C ASN A 61 -1.57 1.76 4.75
N LEU A 62 -1.23 0.53 5.12
CA LEU A 62 -2.18 -0.52 5.43
C LEU A 62 -2.28 -0.62 6.95
N SER A 63 -3.46 -0.33 7.49
CA SER A 63 -3.65 -0.26 8.93
C SER A 63 -4.75 -1.21 9.40
N PHE A 64 -4.71 -1.58 10.66
CA PHE A 64 -5.81 -2.31 11.28
C PHE A 64 -6.03 -1.90 12.74
N ILE A 65 -7.26 -2.05 13.19
CA ILE A 65 -7.73 -1.70 14.53
C ILE A 65 -8.28 -2.95 15.18
N VAL A 66 -7.74 -3.34 16.33
CA VAL A 66 -8.26 -4.44 17.12
C VAL A 66 -9.34 -3.91 18.06
N THR A 67 -10.60 -4.29 17.81
CA THR A 67 -11.76 -3.90 18.61
C THR A 67 -12.25 -5.06 19.48
N ASP A 68 -13.25 -4.84 20.31
CA ASP A 68 -13.85 -5.93 21.09
C ASP A 68 -14.59 -6.96 20.22
N GLU A 69 -15.15 -6.54 19.10
CA GLU A 69 -15.95 -7.37 18.21
C GLU A 69 -15.16 -8.06 17.09
N GLY A 70 -13.93 -7.59 16.83
CA GLY A 70 -13.09 -8.09 15.74
C GLY A 70 -12.09 -7.04 15.26
N VAL A 71 -11.49 -7.29 14.11
CA VAL A 71 -10.50 -6.41 13.49
C VAL A 71 -11.13 -5.64 12.33
N VAL A 72 -10.89 -4.33 12.32
CA VAL A 72 -11.23 -3.45 11.19
C VAL A 72 -9.96 -3.13 10.43
N VAL A 73 -9.92 -3.43 9.15
CA VAL A 73 -8.80 -3.12 8.24
C VAL A 73 -9.07 -1.83 7.49
N ILE A 74 -8.07 -0.97 7.40
CA ILE A 74 -8.10 0.28 6.63
C ILE A 74 -7.20 0.08 5.40
N ASN A 75 -7.81 0.14 4.23
CA ASN A 75 -7.27 -0.20 2.92
C ASN A 75 -7.02 -1.71 2.73
N ALA A 76 -7.60 -2.25 1.68
CA ALA A 76 -7.53 -3.67 1.37
C ALA A 76 -6.16 -4.13 0.85
N GLY A 77 -5.34 -3.20 0.35
CA GLY A 77 -4.06 -3.49 -0.29
C GLY A 77 -4.11 -3.47 -1.81
N ALA A 78 -2.94 -3.48 -2.42
CA ALA A 78 -2.74 -3.37 -3.87
C ALA A 78 -2.91 -4.69 -4.63
N SER A 79 -3.04 -5.81 -3.95
CA SER A 79 -3.27 -7.14 -4.52
C SER A 79 -3.82 -8.10 -3.47
N SER A 80 -4.32 -9.25 -3.94
CA SER A 80 -4.75 -10.34 -3.04
C SER A 80 -3.59 -10.90 -2.22
N ARG A 81 -2.37 -10.93 -2.77
CA ARG A 81 -1.17 -11.38 -2.04
C ARG A 81 -0.79 -10.42 -0.93
N LEU A 82 -0.84 -9.11 -1.20
CA LEU A 82 -0.56 -8.09 -0.20
C LEU A 82 -1.62 -8.10 0.92
N ALA A 83 -2.89 -8.30 0.57
CA ALA A 83 -3.97 -8.46 1.55
C ALA A 83 -3.78 -9.71 2.42
N ALA A 84 -3.37 -10.84 1.84
CA ALA A 84 -3.05 -12.04 2.57
C ALA A 84 -1.88 -11.85 3.55
N ALA A 85 -0.81 -11.17 3.10
CA ALA A 85 0.33 -10.86 3.95
C ALA A 85 -0.06 -9.96 5.15
N LEU A 86 -0.95 -8.97 4.95
CA LEU A 86 -1.48 -8.17 6.05
C LEU A 86 -2.31 -9.03 7.01
N HIS A 87 -3.12 -9.96 6.49
CA HIS A 87 -3.92 -10.86 7.32
C HIS A 87 -3.05 -11.80 8.17
N GLU A 88 -1.94 -12.30 7.62
CA GLU A 88 -0.95 -13.06 8.39
C GLU A 88 -0.39 -12.26 9.57
N GLU A 89 -0.05 -10.99 9.36
CA GLU A 89 0.41 -10.11 10.45
C GLU A 89 -0.67 -9.80 11.48
N ILE A 90 -1.94 -9.64 11.07
CA ILE A 90 -3.07 -9.51 11.99
C ILE A 90 -3.15 -10.73 12.91
N ASN A 91 -3.02 -11.94 12.36
CA ASN A 91 -3.06 -13.20 13.11
C ASN A 91 -1.88 -13.37 14.08
N GLN A 92 -0.77 -12.63 13.90
CA GLN A 92 0.32 -12.58 14.88
C GLN A 92 -0.02 -11.68 16.10
N VAL A 93 -0.97 -10.75 15.92
CA VAL A 93 -1.35 -9.77 16.95
C VAL A 93 -2.57 -10.24 17.74
N THR A 94 -3.54 -10.90 17.09
CA THR A 94 -4.81 -11.29 17.71
C THR A 94 -5.45 -12.49 17.02
N ASP A 95 -6.20 -13.29 17.78
CA ASP A 95 -7.03 -14.39 17.26
C ASP A 95 -8.44 -13.91 16.82
N LYS A 96 -8.73 -12.60 16.94
CA LYS A 96 -10.03 -12.03 16.56
C LYS A 96 -10.17 -12.00 15.03
N PRO A 97 -11.34 -12.34 14.48
CA PRO A 97 -11.57 -12.30 13.04
C PRO A 97 -11.55 -10.86 12.50
N VAL A 98 -11.13 -10.72 11.25
CA VAL A 98 -11.38 -9.47 10.51
C VAL A 98 -12.87 -9.42 10.16
N VAL A 99 -13.53 -8.34 10.54
CA VAL A 99 -14.99 -8.16 10.37
C VAL A 99 -15.36 -7.10 9.36
N LEU A 100 -14.44 -6.18 9.06
CA LEU A 100 -14.69 -5.08 8.13
C LEU A 100 -13.39 -4.60 7.47
N VAL A 101 -13.47 -4.29 6.19
CA VAL A 101 -12.45 -3.52 5.47
C VAL A 101 -13.03 -2.17 5.06
N ILE A 102 -12.31 -1.08 5.29
CA ILE A 102 -12.69 0.27 4.87
C ILE A 102 -11.64 0.79 3.90
N ASN A 103 -12.04 1.08 2.65
CA ASN A 103 -11.16 1.71 1.68
C ASN A 103 -11.31 3.23 1.71
N GLU A 104 -10.20 3.94 1.84
CA GLU A 104 -10.16 5.41 1.89
C GLU A 104 -10.47 6.06 0.54
N ASN A 105 -10.15 5.36 -0.57
CA ASN A 105 -10.37 5.84 -1.94
C ASN A 105 -10.58 4.68 -2.93
N GLY A 106 -10.80 5.00 -4.21
CA GLY A 106 -11.02 4.04 -5.30
C GLY A 106 -9.74 3.63 -6.06
N GLN A 107 -8.56 3.96 -5.56
CA GLN A 107 -7.28 3.67 -6.24
C GLN A 107 -6.79 2.24 -5.96
N GLY A 108 -5.97 1.72 -6.87
CA GLY A 108 -5.53 0.32 -6.82
C GLY A 108 -4.84 -0.09 -5.51
N HIS A 109 -4.00 0.77 -4.97
CA HIS A 109 -3.29 0.51 -3.72
C HIS A 109 -4.22 0.33 -2.49
N ALA A 110 -5.43 0.91 -2.54
CA ALA A 110 -6.40 0.82 -1.46
C ALA A 110 -7.38 -0.34 -1.63
N MET A 111 -7.70 -0.75 -2.88
CA MET A 111 -8.90 -1.55 -3.14
C MET A 111 -8.68 -2.87 -3.89
N LEU A 112 -7.53 -3.10 -4.53
CA LEU A 112 -7.36 -4.33 -5.35
C LEU A 112 -7.30 -5.62 -4.50
N GLY A 113 -6.99 -5.51 -3.21
CA GLY A 113 -7.09 -6.60 -2.25
C GLY A 113 -8.53 -6.95 -1.81
N ASN A 114 -9.56 -6.22 -2.24
CA ASN A 114 -10.95 -6.45 -1.84
C ASN A 114 -11.45 -7.87 -2.15
N GLY A 115 -10.97 -8.47 -3.25
CA GLY A 115 -11.31 -9.84 -3.62
C GLY A 115 -10.92 -10.82 -2.53
N TYR A 116 -9.70 -10.75 -2.05
CA TYR A 116 -9.20 -11.59 -0.95
C TYR A 116 -10.10 -11.50 0.30
N TRP A 117 -10.42 -10.28 0.75
CA TRP A 117 -11.21 -10.10 1.97
C TRP A 117 -12.65 -10.62 1.82
N ARG A 118 -13.26 -10.43 0.64
CA ARG A 118 -14.59 -10.98 0.35
C ARG A 118 -14.59 -12.50 0.32
N ASP A 119 -13.54 -13.13 -0.18
CA ASP A 119 -13.39 -14.60 -0.16
C ASP A 119 -13.25 -15.14 1.27
N GLN A 120 -12.77 -14.31 2.21
CA GLN A 120 -12.77 -14.60 3.65
C GLN A 120 -14.15 -14.31 4.33
N GLY A 121 -15.15 -13.83 3.59
CA GLY A 121 -16.45 -13.47 4.12
C GLY A 121 -16.51 -12.11 4.81
N VAL A 122 -15.51 -11.24 4.57
CA VAL A 122 -15.39 -9.91 5.19
C VAL A 122 -16.15 -8.87 4.36
N ASP A 123 -16.94 -8.02 5.02
CA ASP A 123 -17.59 -6.88 4.39
C ASP A 123 -16.57 -5.79 4.02
N VAL A 124 -16.81 -5.14 2.87
CA VAL A 124 -15.98 -4.05 2.38
C VAL A 124 -16.81 -2.78 2.23
N LEU A 125 -16.39 -1.72 2.90
CA LEU A 125 -17.00 -0.40 2.89
C LEU A 125 -16.10 0.61 2.16
N ALA A 126 -16.71 1.47 1.35
CA ALA A 126 -16.04 2.63 0.72
C ALA A 126 -17.04 3.76 0.52
N HIS A 127 -16.53 5.00 0.35
CA HIS A 127 -17.36 6.11 -0.05
C HIS A 127 -17.96 5.88 -1.44
N VAL A 128 -19.16 6.40 -1.70
CA VAL A 128 -19.86 6.21 -2.99
C VAL A 128 -19.04 6.72 -4.18
N ASP A 129 -18.29 7.79 -4.01
CA ASP A 129 -17.42 8.34 -5.05
C ASP A 129 -16.23 7.42 -5.34
N ALA A 130 -15.65 6.78 -4.32
CA ALA A 130 -14.60 5.77 -4.50
C ALA A 130 -15.12 4.55 -5.27
N VAL A 131 -16.35 4.12 -4.99
CA VAL A 131 -17.01 3.05 -5.76
C VAL A 131 -17.24 3.45 -7.21
N ALA A 132 -17.64 4.71 -7.46
CA ALA A 132 -17.83 5.23 -8.82
C ALA A 132 -16.50 5.29 -9.59
N GLU A 133 -15.43 5.83 -8.98
CA GLU A 133 -14.07 5.88 -9.53
C GLU A 133 -13.57 4.48 -9.91
N THR A 134 -13.75 3.51 -9.01
CA THR A 134 -13.38 2.11 -9.27
C THR A 134 -14.13 1.51 -10.46
N ARG A 135 -15.43 1.77 -10.59
CA ARG A 135 -16.22 1.27 -11.71
C ARG A 135 -15.82 1.88 -13.05
N GLU A 136 -15.42 3.13 -13.04
CA GLU A 136 -15.00 3.85 -14.24
C GLU A 136 -13.60 3.44 -14.69
N ASN A 137 -12.67 3.28 -13.75
CA ASN A 137 -11.24 3.12 -14.02
C ASN A 137 -10.68 1.73 -13.68
N GLY A 138 -11.50 0.78 -13.20
CA GLY A 138 -11.05 -0.49 -12.63
C GLY A 138 -10.14 -1.30 -13.56
N ASP A 139 -10.52 -1.46 -14.82
CA ASP A 139 -9.71 -2.21 -15.81
C ASP A 139 -8.34 -1.55 -16.04
N PHE A 140 -8.28 -0.22 -16.09
CA PHE A 140 -7.02 0.51 -16.23
C PHE A 140 -6.14 0.37 -14.98
N ILE A 141 -6.75 0.42 -13.80
CA ILE A 141 -6.08 0.24 -12.50
C ILE A 141 -5.47 -1.17 -12.42
N ILE A 142 -6.25 -2.22 -12.75
CA ILE A 142 -5.79 -3.62 -12.75
C ILE A 142 -4.61 -3.78 -13.71
N GLN A 143 -4.73 -3.35 -14.98
CA GLN A 143 -3.65 -3.44 -15.96
C GLN A 143 -2.39 -2.70 -15.52
N GLY A 144 -2.54 -1.57 -14.82
CA GLY A 144 -1.44 -0.83 -14.24
C GLY A 144 -0.70 -1.65 -13.17
N MET A 145 -1.43 -2.23 -12.24
CA MET A 145 -0.86 -3.03 -11.16
C MET A 145 -0.22 -4.34 -11.68
N GLU A 146 -0.85 -5.03 -12.63
CA GLU A 146 -0.25 -6.21 -13.29
C GLU A 146 1.07 -5.88 -13.97
N ARG A 147 1.17 -4.69 -14.60
CA ARG A 147 2.40 -4.24 -15.26
C ARG A 147 3.54 -4.02 -14.25
N TYR A 148 3.26 -3.42 -13.10
CA TYR A 148 4.26 -3.10 -12.09
C TYR A 148 4.58 -4.29 -11.20
N ASN A 149 3.57 -5.01 -10.73
CA ASN A 149 3.70 -6.08 -9.73
C ASN A 149 3.88 -7.46 -10.35
N ARG A 150 3.58 -7.66 -11.65
CA ARG A 150 3.72 -8.93 -12.39
C ARG A 150 2.99 -10.07 -11.69
N ASP A 151 3.72 -11.11 -11.27
CA ASP A 151 3.20 -12.28 -10.54
C ASP A 151 2.82 -12.01 -9.08
N LYS A 152 3.04 -10.79 -8.58
CA LYS A 152 2.59 -10.33 -7.27
C LYS A 152 1.26 -9.56 -7.30
N ALA A 153 0.69 -9.31 -8.49
CA ALA A 153 -0.60 -8.64 -8.67
C ALA A 153 -1.79 -9.52 -8.27
#